data_6aa85039a2864bff423c9a0cbcac6bba
#
_entry.id   6aa85039a2864bff423c9a0cbcac6bba
#
_cell.length_a   1.000
_cell.length_b   1.000
_cell.length_c   1.000
_cell.angle_alpha   90.00
_cell.angle_beta   90.00
_cell.angle_gamma   90.00
#
_symmetry.space_group_name_H-M   'P 1'
#
loop_
_entity.id
_entity.type
_entity.pdbx_description
1 polymer ?
#
loop_
_entity_poly.entity_id
_entity_poly.type
_entity_poly.pdbx_seq_one_letter_code
_entity_poly.pdbx_strand_id
1 'polypeptide(L)'
;MASLREQGKELLDGAGVTVGGDQPHDIQIHDDRFWRRVLRDRELGLGEAYQEGWWDAIRVDEFLVRVLTADLRSAIRASPALLLNMLRSNFVNRQTIHRAGHNARAHYDIGNDLYLRMLGPEMVYSCARWDEANSLEAAQEAKLDLVCQKLHLEPGMRILDIGCGWGSFARHAATHHGAVVVGISPAAEQVDEARKRAGNLPVEFRQQDYREVAGTYDRIVSIGMMEHVGPRNYGTFFERCGDLLEPNGLMLHHTIGSNESTQSVDTWFDRYIFPGGVVPSLHQIAGASQPRWAVEDVQNLGPDYDRTLLAWHANIEARWEEIPHYDERFRRTWRYYLLSSAASFRIRNLQLFQIVFRRTGRISAVYDGVR
;
A
#
# COMPACT_ATOMS: atom_id res chain seq x y z
N MET A 1 -17.65 29.63 26.65
CA MET A 1 -17.23 28.75 25.57
C MET A 1 -16.41 27.64 26.20
N ALA A 2 -16.71 26.37 25.88
CA ALA A 2 -15.90 25.24 26.33
C ALA A 2 -14.45 25.39 25.88
N SER A 3 -13.50 24.99 26.70
CA SER A 3 -12.07 24.98 26.33
C SER A 3 -11.82 23.98 25.19
N LEU A 4 -10.73 24.13 24.42
CA LEU A 4 -10.34 23.15 23.37
C LEU A 4 -10.21 21.73 23.94
N ARG A 5 -9.78 21.64 25.20
CA ARG A 5 -9.67 20.37 25.93
C ARG A 5 -11.04 19.73 26.18
N GLU A 6 -12.01 20.52 26.62
CA GLU A 6 -13.39 20.04 26.87
C GLU A 6 -14.04 19.57 25.57
N GLN A 7 -13.93 20.36 24.48
CA GLN A 7 -14.44 19.99 23.17
C GLN A 7 -13.79 18.69 22.64
N GLY A 8 -12.47 18.57 22.78
CA GLY A 8 -11.75 17.38 22.35
C GLY A 8 -12.11 16.14 23.17
N LYS A 9 -12.30 16.28 24.48
CA LYS A 9 -12.77 15.18 25.34
C LYS A 9 -14.17 14.72 24.94
N GLU A 10 -15.11 15.65 24.75
CA GLU A 10 -16.47 15.32 24.31
C GLU A 10 -16.50 14.54 22.99
N LEU A 11 -15.62 14.91 22.04
CA LEU A 11 -15.46 14.16 20.78
C LEU A 11 -14.93 12.74 21.00
N LEU A 12 -13.93 12.57 21.86
CA LEU A 12 -13.38 11.27 22.19
C LEU A 12 -14.36 10.39 22.96
N ASP A 13 -15.06 10.95 23.93
CA ASP A 13 -16.13 10.26 24.67
C ASP A 13 -17.24 9.79 23.73
N GLY A 14 -17.60 10.61 22.73
CA GLY A 14 -18.53 10.24 21.66
C GLY A 14 -18.05 9.08 20.79
N ALA A 15 -16.74 8.89 20.66
CA ALA A 15 -16.12 7.74 20.01
C ALA A 15 -15.93 6.52 20.94
N GLY A 16 -16.35 6.61 22.20
CA GLY A 16 -16.16 5.57 23.22
C GLY A 16 -14.69 5.42 23.64
N VAL A 17 -13.95 6.55 23.67
CA VAL A 17 -12.55 6.63 24.10
C VAL A 17 -12.47 7.56 25.32
N THR A 18 -11.94 7.06 26.43
CA THR A 18 -11.75 7.82 27.65
C THR A 18 -10.33 8.39 27.74
N VAL A 19 -10.21 9.68 28.06
CA VAL A 19 -8.90 10.31 28.30
C VAL A 19 -8.42 9.94 29.70
N GLY A 20 -7.29 9.24 29.81
CA GLY A 20 -6.74 8.72 31.05
C GLY A 20 -7.48 7.49 31.60
N GLY A 21 -8.26 6.79 30.75
CA GLY A 21 -8.94 5.56 31.10
C GLY A 21 -8.02 4.32 31.08
N ASP A 22 -8.57 3.16 31.44
CA ASP A 22 -7.83 1.92 31.65
C ASP A 22 -8.03 0.89 30.51
N GLN A 23 -8.91 1.18 29.56
CA GLN A 23 -9.14 0.26 28.45
C GLN A 23 -7.98 0.32 27.43
N PRO A 24 -7.66 -0.76 26.71
CA PRO A 24 -6.53 -0.78 25.75
C PRO A 24 -6.61 0.31 24.68
N HIS A 25 -7.80 0.76 24.31
CA HIS A 25 -8.06 1.80 23.33
C HIS A 25 -8.17 3.22 23.95
N ASP A 26 -8.07 3.35 25.28
CA ASP A 26 -8.12 4.66 25.93
C ASP A 26 -6.83 5.43 25.72
N ILE A 27 -6.96 6.75 25.53
CA ILE A 27 -5.83 7.61 25.20
C ILE A 27 -5.20 8.21 26.46
N GLN A 28 -3.87 8.16 26.53
CA GLN A 28 -3.05 8.84 27.54
C GLN A 28 -2.43 10.08 26.90
N ILE A 29 -2.79 11.27 27.35
CA ILE A 29 -2.29 12.55 26.83
C ILE A 29 -1.21 13.08 27.74
N HIS A 30 0.01 13.24 27.23
CA HIS A 30 1.20 13.66 27.96
C HIS A 30 1.51 15.15 27.79
N ASP A 31 0.95 15.80 26.74
CA ASP A 31 1.19 17.20 26.42
C ASP A 31 -0.11 17.88 25.98
N ASP A 32 -0.48 18.97 26.69
CA ASP A 32 -1.72 19.70 26.40
C ASP A 32 -1.74 20.40 25.03
N ARG A 33 -0.59 20.55 24.36
CA ARG A 33 -0.51 21.02 22.97
C ARG A 33 -1.26 20.12 22.00
N PHE A 34 -1.47 18.85 22.36
CA PHE A 34 -2.25 17.86 21.64
C PHE A 34 -3.61 18.42 21.18
N TRP A 35 -4.39 19.00 22.08
CA TRP A 35 -5.74 19.47 21.80
C TRP A 35 -5.78 20.48 20.67
N ARG A 36 -4.92 21.51 20.77
CA ARG A 36 -4.83 22.53 19.73
C ARG A 36 -4.35 21.96 18.39
N ARG A 37 -3.39 21.05 18.42
CA ARG A 37 -2.81 20.46 17.23
C ARG A 37 -3.83 19.61 16.48
N VAL A 38 -4.49 18.69 17.17
CA VAL A 38 -5.46 17.77 16.59
C VAL A 38 -6.70 18.49 16.05
N LEU A 39 -7.26 19.44 16.82
CA LEU A 39 -8.43 20.20 16.39
C LEU A 39 -8.14 21.12 15.19
N ARG A 40 -6.89 21.58 15.03
CA ARG A 40 -6.49 22.39 13.89
C ARG A 40 -6.13 21.58 12.65
N ASP A 41 -5.32 20.52 12.83
CA ASP A 41 -4.66 19.83 11.74
C ASP A 41 -5.23 18.39 11.52
N ARG A 42 -6.24 17.98 12.27
CA ARG A 42 -6.98 16.71 12.15
C ARG A 42 -6.04 15.50 12.16
N GLU A 43 -6.15 14.62 11.13
CA GLU A 43 -5.33 13.40 11.00
C GLU A 43 -3.84 13.72 10.99
N LEU A 44 -3.42 14.76 10.28
CA LEU A 44 -2.03 15.20 10.29
C LEU A 44 -1.59 15.55 11.73
N GLY A 45 -2.41 16.31 12.45
CA GLY A 45 -2.14 16.72 13.83
C GLY A 45 -2.09 15.53 14.78
N LEU A 46 -2.98 14.55 14.61
CA LEU A 46 -3.02 13.33 15.43
C LEU A 46 -1.75 12.50 15.25
N GLY A 47 -1.35 12.25 14.01
CA GLY A 47 -0.13 11.48 13.69
C GLY A 47 1.14 12.19 14.14
N GLU A 48 1.26 13.51 13.89
CA GLU A 48 2.43 14.27 14.33
C GLU A 48 2.51 14.38 15.87
N ALA A 49 1.38 14.51 16.56
CA ALA A 49 1.35 14.47 18.04
C ALA A 49 1.80 13.11 18.58
N TYR A 50 1.48 12.01 17.88
CA TYR A 50 1.99 10.67 18.23
C TYR A 50 3.50 10.56 18.03
N GLN A 51 4.01 11.04 16.90
CA GLN A 51 5.45 11.06 16.61
C GLN A 51 6.26 11.80 17.68
N GLU A 52 5.71 12.91 18.20
CA GLU A 52 6.34 13.73 19.24
C GLU A 52 6.11 13.19 20.67
N GLY A 53 5.43 12.04 20.84
CA GLY A 53 5.16 11.45 22.15
C GLY A 53 4.15 12.21 23.00
N TRP A 54 3.29 13.02 22.39
CA TRP A 54 2.28 13.79 23.13
C TRP A 54 1.10 12.96 23.59
N TRP A 55 0.93 11.78 23.02
CA TRP A 55 -0.11 10.83 23.43
C TRP A 55 0.31 9.39 23.16
N ASP A 56 -0.30 8.47 23.88
CA ASP A 56 -0.18 7.02 23.71
C ASP A 56 -1.52 6.32 23.95
N ALA A 57 -1.62 5.09 23.49
CA ALA A 57 -2.65 4.12 23.84
C ALA A 57 -2.00 2.73 23.90
N ILE A 58 -2.48 1.83 24.73
CA ILE A 58 -1.97 0.45 24.81
C ILE A 58 -2.15 -0.23 23.45
N ARG A 59 -3.33 -0.04 22.84
CA ARG A 59 -3.67 -0.53 21.50
C ARG A 59 -4.02 0.67 20.61
N VAL A 60 -2.99 1.24 19.99
CA VAL A 60 -3.14 2.39 19.07
C VAL A 60 -4.06 2.05 17.89
N ASP A 61 -4.01 0.81 17.38
CA ASP A 61 -4.90 0.34 16.32
C ASP A 61 -6.38 0.34 16.76
N GLU A 62 -6.69 -0.10 17.97
CA GLU A 62 -8.06 -0.09 18.52
C GLU A 62 -8.57 1.32 18.82
N PHE A 63 -7.69 2.18 19.32
CA PHE A 63 -7.99 3.63 19.46
C PHE A 63 -8.39 4.22 18.10
N LEU A 64 -7.57 3.98 17.07
CA LEU A 64 -7.82 4.51 15.73
C LEU A 64 -9.08 3.93 15.09
N VAL A 65 -9.38 2.65 15.30
CA VAL A 65 -10.66 2.05 14.88
C VAL A 65 -11.85 2.84 15.43
N ARG A 66 -11.86 3.15 16.73
CA ARG A 66 -12.95 3.90 17.36
C ARG A 66 -13.08 5.33 16.81
N VAL A 67 -11.96 6.04 16.71
CA VAL A 67 -11.92 7.42 16.20
C VAL A 67 -12.36 7.49 14.73
N LEU A 68 -11.92 6.55 13.91
CA LEU A 68 -12.28 6.50 12.49
C LEU A 68 -13.74 6.07 12.28
N THR A 69 -14.25 5.14 13.11
CA THR A 69 -15.65 4.67 13.03
C THR A 69 -16.63 5.75 13.47
N ALA A 70 -16.25 6.59 14.43
CA ALA A 70 -17.09 7.69 14.90
C ALA A 70 -17.20 8.88 13.93
N ASP A 71 -16.46 8.83 12.80
CA ASP A 71 -16.43 9.89 11.77
C ASP A 71 -16.28 11.31 12.33
N LEU A 72 -15.34 11.49 13.26
CA LEU A 72 -15.08 12.79 13.88
C LEU A 72 -14.65 13.88 12.87
N ARG A 73 -14.38 13.51 11.61
CA ARG A 73 -14.05 14.45 10.52
C ARG A 73 -15.16 15.47 10.28
N SER A 74 -16.41 15.04 10.34
CA SER A 74 -17.58 15.90 10.12
C SER A 74 -17.76 16.92 11.23
N ALA A 75 -17.36 16.59 12.47
CA ALA A 75 -17.47 17.45 13.63
C ALA A 75 -16.39 18.56 13.69
N ILE A 76 -15.27 18.39 12.98
CA ILE A 76 -14.14 19.34 12.98
C ILE A 76 -14.09 20.12 11.67
N ARG A 77 -14.18 21.46 11.70
CA ARG A 77 -14.10 22.33 10.50
C ARG A 77 -12.69 22.27 9.86
N ALA A 78 -12.63 22.16 8.51
CA ALA A 78 -11.36 22.16 7.80
C ALA A 78 -10.59 23.47 7.96
N SER A 79 -9.28 23.40 8.17
CA SER A 79 -8.42 24.59 8.17
C SER A 79 -8.19 25.11 6.74
N PRO A 80 -7.95 26.42 6.51
CA PRO A 80 -7.62 26.98 5.20
C PRO A 80 -6.39 26.34 4.54
N ALA A 81 -5.42 25.89 5.34
CA ALA A 81 -4.22 25.19 4.86
C ALA A 81 -4.55 23.81 4.27
N LEU A 82 -5.49 23.09 4.86
CA LEU A 82 -6.00 21.81 4.35
C LEU A 82 -6.71 22.00 3.00
N LEU A 83 -7.57 23.03 2.89
CA LEU A 83 -8.26 23.38 1.66
C LEU A 83 -7.27 23.76 0.54
N LEU A 84 -6.22 24.51 0.85
CA LEU A 84 -5.18 24.88 -0.12
C LEU A 84 -4.39 23.66 -0.63
N ASN A 85 -4.07 22.71 0.25
CA ASN A 85 -3.41 21.46 -0.14
C ASN A 85 -4.29 20.58 -1.03
N MET A 86 -5.58 20.47 -0.75
CA MET A 86 -6.54 19.77 -1.61
C MET A 86 -6.64 20.42 -3.00
N LEU A 87 -6.67 21.75 -3.08
CA LEU A 87 -6.68 22.47 -4.35
C LEU A 87 -5.38 22.23 -5.15
N ARG A 88 -4.22 22.30 -4.49
CA ARG A 88 -2.92 22.06 -5.17
C ARG A 88 -2.81 20.63 -5.73
N SER A 89 -3.30 19.61 -5.03
CA SER A 89 -3.25 18.22 -5.50
C SER A 89 -4.07 18.01 -6.77
N ASN A 90 -5.16 18.77 -6.97
CA ASN A 90 -6.02 18.67 -8.14
C ASN A 90 -5.39 19.24 -9.42
N PHE A 91 -4.40 20.15 -9.32
CA PHE A 91 -3.84 20.84 -10.50
C PHE A 91 -2.44 20.38 -10.90
N VAL A 92 -1.72 19.63 -10.06
CA VAL A 92 -0.33 19.24 -10.33
C VAL A 92 -0.24 17.71 -10.51
N ASN A 93 0.28 17.27 -11.67
CA ASN A 93 0.66 15.85 -11.82
C ASN A 93 1.93 15.59 -11.02
N ARG A 94 1.79 14.90 -9.89
CA ARG A 94 2.88 14.58 -8.96
C ARG A 94 3.62 13.28 -9.32
N GLN A 95 3.20 12.60 -10.41
CA GLN A 95 3.69 11.28 -10.85
C GLN A 95 4.23 11.30 -12.29
N THR A 96 4.89 12.40 -12.68
CA THR A 96 5.70 12.41 -13.91
C THR A 96 6.88 11.45 -13.79
N ILE A 97 7.47 10.99 -14.92
CA ILE A 97 8.61 10.05 -14.93
C ILE A 97 9.72 10.49 -13.96
N HIS A 98 10.10 11.77 -14.02
CA HIS A 98 11.15 12.31 -13.15
C HIS A 98 10.76 12.31 -11.65
N ARG A 99 9.49 12.59 -11.32
CA ARG A 99 9.00 12.61 -9.93
C ARG A 99 8.73 11.22 -9.40
N ALA A 100 8.30 10.28 -10.22
CA ALA A 100 8.10 8.88 -9.81
C ALA A 100 9.38 8.26 -9.26
N GLY A 101 10.52 8.45 -9.92
CA GLY A 101 11.82 8.00 -9.41
C GLY A 101 12.27 8.69 -8.12
N HIS A 102 11.93 9.96 -7.92
CA HIS A 102 12.24 10.69 -6.68
C HIS A 102 11.35 10.23 -5.52
N ASN A 103 10.06 10.06 -5.75
CA ASN A 103 9.10 9.60 -4.74
C ASN A 103 9.41 8.16 -4.29
N ALA A 104 9.76 7.27 -5.24
CA ALA A 104 10.19 5.90 -4.92
C ALA A 104 11.44 5.91 -4.04
N ARG A 105 12.45 6.71 -4.39
CA ARG A 105 13.66 6.86 -3.54
C ARG A 105 13.33 7.33 -2.14
N ALA A 106 12.51 8.37 -1.99
CA ALA A 106 12.17 8.91 -0.67
C ALA A 106 11.51 7.90 0.27
N HIS A 107 10.80 6.90 -0.27
CA HIS A 107 10.16 5.86 0.53
C HIS A 107 11.05 4.63 0.72
N TYR A 108 11.75 4.16 -0.33
CA TYR A 108 12.49 2.90 -0.28
C TYR A 108 13.96 3.05 0.14
N ASP A 109 14.54 4.26 0.10
CA ASP A 109 15.90 4.55 0.58
C ASP A 109 15.97 4.70 2.12
N ILE A 110 14.94 4.28 2.86
CA ILE A 110 14.95 4.23 4.33
C ILE A 110 15.99 3.23 4.84
N GLY A 111 16.19 2.12 4.11
CA GLY A 111 17.19 1.09 4.41
C GLY A 111 16.63 -0.33 4.35
N ASN A 112 17.31 -1.22 3.65
CA ASN A 112 16.90 -2.63 3.50
C ASN A 112 16.91 -3.39 4.82
N ASP A 113 17.66 -2.93 5.82
CA ASP A 113 17.74 -3.55 7.14
C ASP A 113 16.42 -3.43 7.92
N LEU A 114 15.73 -2.29 7.83
CA LEU A 114 14.39 -2.13 8.39
C LEU A 114 13.41 -3.08 7.71
N TYR A 115 13.37 -3.08 6.37
CA TYR A 115 12.44 -3.92 5.62
C TYR A 115 12.68 -5.41 5.86
N LEU A 116 13.94 -5.85 5.92
CA LEU A 116 14.27 -7.25 6.19
C LEU A 116 13.72 -7.73 7.54
N ARG A 117 13.81 -6.89 8.58
CA ARG A 117 13.31 -7.22 9.92
C ARG A 117 11.80 -7.21 10.00
N MET A 118 11.17 -6.29 9.29
CA MET A 118 9.71 -6.17 9.24
C MET A 118 9.07 -7.25 8.37
N LEU A 119 9.56 -7.46 7.16
CA LEU A 119 8.94 -8.29 6.13
C LEU A 119 9.38 -9.76 6.18
N GLY A 120 10.51 -10.04 6.84
CA GLY A 120 11.14 -11.35 6.81
C GLY A 120 12.02 -11.58 5.58
N PRO A 121 12.59 -12.80 5.42
CA PRO A 121 13.64 -13.08 4.43
C PRO A 121 13.22 -12.88 2.97
N GLU A 122 11.95 -13.08 2.66
CA GLU A 122 11.44 -12.93 1.29
C GLU A 122 11.17 -11.48 0.88
N MET A 123 11.12 -10.55 1.84
CA MET A 123 10.91 -9.12 1.64
C MET A 123 9.69 -8.79 0.77
N VAL A 124 8.55 -9.42 1.07
CA VAL A 124 7.29 -9.18 0.36
C VAL A 124 6.55 -8.01 1.01
N TYR A 125 6.58 -6.84 0.36
CA TYR A 125 5.95 -5.60 0.88
C TYR A 125 4.58 -5.35 0.25
N SER A 126 3.70 -6.32 0.41
CA SER A 126 2.29 -6.24 -0.05
C SER A 126 1.44 -7.17 0.80
N CYS A 127 0.12 -7.06 0.69
CA CYS A 127 -0.83 -7.89 1.44
C CYS A 127 -0.55 -9.38 1.25
N ALA A 128 -0.53 -10.14 2.32
CA ALA A 128 -0.49 -11.60 2.34
C ALA A 128 -1.90 -12.20 2.22
N ARG A 129 -2.02 -13.51 2.01
CA ARG A 129 -3.28 -14.27 2.04
C ARG A 129 -3.30 -15.19 3.25
N TRP A 130 -4.27 -15.00 4.15
CA TRP A 130 -4.26 -15.62 5.47
C TRP A 130 -5.26 -16.76 5.68
N ASP A 131 -5.94 -17.24 4.66
CA ASP A 131 -7.05 -18.20 4.80
C ASP A 131 -6.67 -19.42 5.67
N GLU A 132 -5.56 -20.10 5.35
CA GLU A 132 -5.08 -21.28 6.05
C GLU A 132 -3.68 -21.07 6.67
N ALA A 133 -3.10 -19.89 6.50
CA ALA A 133 -1.75 -19.60 6.95
C ALA A 133 -1.70 -19.25 8.45
N ASN A 134 -0.69 -19.76 9.13
CA ASN A 134 -0.42 -19.51 10.55
C ASN A 134 0.83 -18.64 10.80
N SER A 135 1.56 -18.27 9.75
CA SER A 135 2.70 -17.36 9.80
C SER A 135 2.66 -16.36 8.64
N LEU A 136 3.41 -15.27 8.77
CA LEU A 136 3.53 -14.27 7.70
C LEU A 136 4.17 -14.86 6.44
N GLU A 137 5.19 -15.69 6.61
CA GLU A 137 5.91 -16.33 5.50
C GLU A 137 4.96 -17.23 4.70
N ALA A 138 4.20 -18.11 5.38
CA ALA A 138 3.22 -18.99 4.73
C ALA A 138 2.09 -18.18 4.05
N ALA A 139 1.64 -17.10 4.68
CA ALA A 139 0.61 -16.23 4.11
C ALA A 139 1.11 -15.47 2.87
N GLN A 140 2.39 -15.07 2.84
CA GLN A 140 3.00 -14.44 1.67
C GLN A 140 3.20 -15.45 0.53
N GLU A 141 3.66 -16.65 0.84
CA GLU A 141 3.78 -17.73 -0.15
C GLU A 141 2.42 -18.05 -0.78
N ALA A 142 1.37 -18.23 0.04
CA ALA A 142 0.00 -18.46 -0.43
C ALA A 142 -0.53 -17.34 -1.34
N LYS A 143 -0.15 -16.09 -1.06
CA LYS A 143 -0.50 -14.96 -1.93
C LYS A 143 0.24 -15.01 -3.26
N LEU A 144 1.54 -15.33 -3.27
CA LEU A 144 2.34 -15.44 -4.50
C LEU A 144 1.82 -16.59 -5.37
N ASP A 145 1.50 -17.73 -4.78
CA ASP A 145 0.88 -18.86 -5.48
C ASP A 145 -0.48 -18.50 -6.06
N LEU A 146 -1.34 -17.80 -5.32
CA LEU A 146 -2.63 -17.33 -5.83
C LEU A 146 -2.46 -16.44 -7.06
N VAL A 147 -1.47 -15.55 -7.07
CA VAL A 147 -1.18 -14.69 -8.23
C VAL A 147 -0.74 -15.53 -9.44
N CYS A 148 0.12 -16.52 -9.23
CA CYS A 148 0.58 -17.42 -10.30
C CYS A 148 -0.58 -18.27 -10.87
N GLN A 149 -1.44 -18.81 -10.00
CA GLN A 149 -2.63 -19.57 -10.38
C GLN A 149 -3.63 -18.72 -11.17
N LYS A 150 -3.93 -17.50 -10.72
CA LYS A 150 -4.83 -16.56 -11.42
C LYS A 150 -4.30 -16.15 -12.79
N LEU A 151 -2.99 -16.09 -12.95
CA LEU A 151 -2.36 -15.82 -14.23
C LEU A 151 -2.23 -17.09 -15.11
N HIS A 152 -2.63 -18.26 -14.62
CA HIS A 152 -2.49 -19.55 -15.31
C HIS A 152 -1.07 -19.71 -15.83
N LEU A 153 -0.07 -19.62 -14.91
CA LEU A 153 1.34 -19.70 -15.32
C LEU A 153 1.72 -21.11 -15.74
N GLU A 154 2.43 -21.19 -16.85
CA GLU A 154 3.01 -22.41 -17.39
C GLU A 154 4.53 -22.23 -17.57
N PRO A 155 5.32 -23.31 -17.51
CA PRO A 155 6.76 -23.24 -17.73
C PRO A 155 7.13 -22.59 -19.05
N GLY A 156 8.13 -21.72 -19.03
CA GLY A 156 8.63 -21.00 -20.20
C GLY A 156 7.86 -19.72 -20.56
N MET A 157 6.72 -19.42 -19.92
CA MET A 157 6.00 -18.16 -20.14
C MET A 157 6.86 -16.96 -19.76
N ARG A 158 6.80 -15.92 -20.59
CA ARG A 158 7.48 -14.64 -20.35
C ARG A 158 6.55 -13.69 -19.60
N ILE A 159 7.01 -13.24 -18.44
CA ILE A 159 6.22 -12.40 -17.53
C ILE A 159 6.89 -11.04 -17.38
N LEU A 160 6.09 -9.96 -17.40
CA LEU A 160 6.51 -8.64 -16.98
C LEU A 160 5.96 -8.37 -15.57
N ASP A 161 6.87 -8.13 -14.61
CA ASP A 161 6.54 -7.73 -13.24
C ASP A 161 6.78 -6.22 -13.08
N ILE A 162 5.68 -5.44 -13.07
CA ILE A 162 5.73 -3.97 -13.01
C ILE A 162 5.66 -3.51 -11.55
N GLY A 163 6.77 -3.00 -11.04
CA GLY A 163 6.94 -2.68 -9.63
C GLY A 163 7.43 -3.87 -8.83
N CYS A 164 8.46 -4.56 -9.34
CA CYS A 164 8.94 -5.84 -8.83
C CYS A 164 9.50 -5.81 -7.39
N GLY A 165 9.68 -4.63 -6.78
CA GLY A 165 10.27 -4.49 -5.46
C GLY A 165 11.61 -5.21 -5.36
N TRP A 166 11.80 -6.03 -4.32
CA TRP A 166 13.00 -6.87 -4.12
C TRP A 166 12.95 -8.21 -4.87
N GLY A 167 12.04 -8.34 -5.85
CA GLY A 167 11.98 -9.48 -6.78
C GLY A 167 11.31 -10.73 -6.23
N SER A 168 10.52 -10.64 -5.16
CA SER A 168 9.91 -11.79 -4.49
C SER A 168 8.97 -12.57 -5.41
N PHE A 169 8.04 -11.87 -6.12
CA PHE A 169 7.15 -12.52 -7.08
C PHE A 169 7.93 -13.15 -8.23
N ALA A 170 8.89 -12.42 -8.82
CA ALA A 170 9.67 -12.92 -9.95
C ALA A 170 10.44 -14.21 -9.59
N ARG A 171 11.09 -14.24 -8.42
CA ARG A 171 11.80 -15.44 -7.93
C ARG A 171 10.84 -16.60 -7.67
N HIS A 172 9.69 -16.34 -7.04
CA HIS A 172 8.67 -17.34 -6.76
C HIS A 172 8.12 -17.96 -8.06
N ALA A 173 7.71 -17.14 -9.03
CA ALA A 173 7.20 -17.58 -10.32
C ALA A 173 8.25 -18.40 -11.13
N ALA A 174 9.51 -17.97 -11.10
CA ALA A 174 10.57 -18.72 -11.75
C ALA A 174 10.87 -20.06 -11.07
N THR A 175 10.87 -20.10 -9.73
CA THR A 175 11.20 -21.30 -8.95
C THR A 175 10.10 -22.36 -9.02
N HIS A 176 8.84 -21.94 -8.84
CA HIS A 176 7.73 -22.89 -8.65
C HIS A 176 6.91 -23.14 -9.93
N HIS A 177 6.96 -22.20 -10.89
CA HIS A 177 6.18 -22.30 -12.13
C HIS A 177 7.05 -22.31 -13.38
N GLY A 178 8.38 -22.27 -13.27
CA GLY A 178 9.30 -22.30 -14.43
C GLY A 178 9.17 -21.09 -15.36
N ALA A 179 8.66 -19.98 -14.88
CA ALA A 179 8.48 -18.77 -15.68
C ALA A 179 9.80 -18.04 -15.93
N VAL A 180 9.86 -17.28 -17.03
CA VAL A 180 10.94 -16.34 -17.34
C VAL A 180 10.44 -14.93 -17.06
N VAL A 181 11.03 -14.24 -16.07
CA VAL A 181 10.46 -12.99 -15.58
C VAL A 181 11.38 -11.80 -15.84
N VAL A 182 10.81 -10.71 -16.36
CA VAL A 182 11.44 -9.39 -16.39
C VAL A 182 10.76 -8.53 -15.34
N GLY A 183 11.49 -8.22 -14.27
CA GLY A 183 11.03 -7.32 -13.21
C GLY A 183 11.57 -5.90 -13.42
N ILE A 184 10.70 -4.91 -13.27
CA ILE A 184 11.08 -3.51 -13.40
C ILE A 184 10.69 -2.71 -12.17
N SER A 185 11.55 -1.78 -11.75
CA SER A 185 11.28 -0.78 -10.72
C SER A 185 12.11 0.47 -10.99
N PRO A 186 11.62 1.68 -10.68
CA PRO A 186 12.43 2.90 -10.72
C PRO A 186 13.38 3.03 -9.51
N ALA A 187 13.22 2.22 -8.46
CA ALA A 187 14.02 2.25 -7.23
C ALA A 187 15.30 1.42 -7.40
N ALA A 188 16.46 2.09 -7.48
CA ALA A 188 17.75 1.44 -7.72
C ALA A 188 18.11 0.43 -6.62
N GLU A 189 17.93 0.79 -5.33
CA GLU A 189 18.27 -0.10 -4.21
C GLU A 189 17.46 -1.40 -4.21
N GLN A 190 16.17 -1.32 -4.57
CA GLN A 190 15.34 -2.52 -4.72
C GLN A 190 15.84 -3.41 -5.85
N VAL A 191 16.14 -2.82 -7.01
CA VAL A 191 16.62 -3.56 -8.19
C VAL A 191 17.98 -4.22 -7.91
N ASP A 192 18.89 -3.51 -7.26
CA ASP A 192 20.21 -4.04 -6.92
C ASP A 192 20.12 -5.20 -5.91
N GLU A 193 19.24 -5.09 -4.93
CA GLU A 193 18.98 -6.18 -3.99
C GLU A 193 18.26 -7.35 -4.67
N ALA A 194 17.28 -7.09 -5.55
CA ALA A 194 16.62 -8.12 -6.33
C ALA A 194 17.59 -8.92 -7.21
N ARG A 195 18.55 -8.24 -7.83
CA ARG A 195 19.63 -8.88 -8.63
C ARG A 195 20.50 -9.80 -7.78
N LYS A 196 20.89 -9.38 -6.59
CA LYS A 196 21.67 -10.21 -5.66
C LYS A 196 20.92 -11.49 -5.27
N ARG A 197 19.61 -11.38 -5.08
CA ARG A 197 18.72 -12.49 -4.69
C ARG A 197 18.32 -13.41 -5.85
N ALA A 198 18.51 -12.98 -7.09
CA ALA A 198 18.12 -13.73 -8.29
C ALA A 198 18.84 -15.07 -8.43
N GLY A 199 20.11 -15.15 -8.02
CA GLY A 199 20.92 -16.35 -8.20
C GLY A 199 20.99 -16.76 -9.68
N ASN A 200 20.72 -18.04 -9.95
CA ASN A 200 20.71 -18.60 -11.31
C ASN A 200 19.30 -18.73 -11.91
N LEU A 201 18.30 -18.10 -11.30
CA LEU A 201 16.93 -18.15 -11.81
C LEU A 201 16.80 -17.41 -13.14
N PRO A 202 15.86 -17.79 -14.02
CA PRO A 202 15.59 -17.11 -15.29
C PRO A 202 14.81 -15.80 -15.06
N VAL A 203 15.40 -14.89 -14.28
CA VAL A 203 14.83 -13.57 -13.94
C VAL A 203 15.82 -12.46 -14.30
N GLU A 204 15.31 -11.38 -14.86
CA GLU A 204 16.07 -10.17 -15.16
C GLU A 204 15.45 -8.98 -14.43
N PHE A 205 16.25 -8.20 -13.70
CA PHE A 205 15.78 -7.01 -13.01
C PHE A 205 16.36 -5.75 -13.63
N ARG A 206 15.48 -4.78 -13.98
CA ARG A 206 15.84 -3.54 -14.64
C ARG A 206 15.40 -2.33 -13.82
N GLN A 207 16.30 -1.37 -13.66
CA GLN A 207 15.91 -0.04 -13.19
C GLN A 207 15.29 0.71 -14.36
N GLN A 208 13.95 0.66 -14.47
CA GLN A 208 13.23 1.16 -15.64
C GLN A 208 11.82 1.60 -15.28
N ASP A 209 11.34 2.68 -15.91
CA ASP A 209 9.93 3.08 -15.84
C ASP A 209 9.08 2.23 -16.80
N TYR A 210 7.86 1.86 -16.41
CA TYR A 210 6.97 1.02 -17.21
C TYR A 210 6.62 1.63 -18.57
N ARG A 211 6.66 2.96 -18.71
CA ARG A 211 6.40 3.68 -19.96
C ARG A 211 7.47 3.46 -21.01
N GLU A 212 8.66 3.03 -20.62
CA GLU A 212 9.83 2.83 -21.47
C GLU A 212 10.08 1.36 -21.83
N VAL A 213 9.29 0.44 -21.30
CA VAL A 213 9.42 -1.00 -21.55
C VAL A 213 9.10 -1.31 -23.01
N ALA A 214 9.85 -2.22 -23.62
CA ALA A 214 9.63 -2.72 -24.98
C ALA A 214 9.49 -4.25 -24.98
N GLY A 215 8.94 -4.77 -26.08
CA GLY A 215 8.69 -6.20 -26.26
C GLY A 215 7.28 -6.61 -25.92
N THR A 216 7.01 -7.92 -25.93
CA THR A 216 5.72 -8.51 -25.58
C THR A 216 5.88 -9.61 -24.54
N TYR A 217 4.86 -9.84 -23.76
CA TYR A 217 4.85 -10.74 -22.61
C TYR A 217 3.56 -11.56 -22.59
N ASP A 218 3.68 -12.85 -22.23
CA ASP A 218 2.52 -13.73 -22.10
C ASP A 218 1.61 -13.32 -20.94
N ARG A 219 2.22 -12.77 -19.86
CA ARG A 219 1.52 -12.31 -18.68
C ARG A 219 2.13 -11.00 -18.18
N ILE A 220 1.27 -10.18 -17.58
CA ILE A 220 1.72 -8.97 -16.86
C ILE A 220 1.19 -9.06 -15.43
N VAL A 221 2.03 -8.74 -14.46
CA VAL A 221 1.67 -8.59 -13.07
C VAL A 221 2.08 -7.22 -12.56
N SER A 222 1.26 -6.65 -11.69
CA SER A 222 1.58 -5.41 -10.98
C SER A 222 1.02 -5.50 -9.56
N ILE A 223 1.88 -5.43 -8.55
CA ILE A 223 1.53 -5.62 -7.14
C ILE A 223 1.98 -4.39 -6.34
N GLY A 224 1.00 -3.64 -5.77
CA GLY A 224 1.27 -2.46 -4.93
C GLY A 224 1.94 -1.31 -5.69
N MET A 225 1.60 -1.11 -6.95
CA MET A 225 2.23 -0.10 -7.80
C MET A 225 1.27 1.01 -8.24
N MET A 226 -0.04 0.71 -8.41
CA MET A 226 -1.03 1.68 -8.90
C MET A 226 -1.17 2.89 -7.98
N GLU A 227 -0.95 2.71 -6.71
CA GLU A 227 -0.92 3.74 -5.68
C GLU A 227 0.13 4.83 -5.99
N HIS A 228 1.17 4.46 -6.73
CA HIS A 228 2.25 5.35 -7.16
C HIS A 228 2.11 5.87 -8.60
N VAL A 229 1.14 5.37 -9.38
CA VAL A 229 0.88 5.81 -10.77
C VAL A 229 0.19 7.17 -10.80
N GLY A 230 -0.79 7.37 -9.91
CA GLY A 230 -1.61 8.56 -9.81
C GLY A 230 -2.73 8.65 -10.86
N PRO A 231 -3.90 9.22 -10.49
CA PRO A 231 -5.13 9.15 -11.28
C PRO A 231 -4.99 9.67 -12.71
N ARG A 232 -4.12 10.65 -12.95
CA ARG A 232 -3.90 11.22 -14.29
C ARG A 232 -3.16 10.29 -15.24
N ASN A 233 -2.50 9.27 -14.72
CA ASN A 233 -1.69 8.35 -15.51
C ASN A 233 -2.32 6.94 -15.59
N TYR A 234 -3.48 6.69 -14.96
CA TYR A 234 -4.12 5.37 -14.98
C TYR A 234 -4.44 4.89 -16.40
N GLY A 235 -4.98 5.79 -17.25
CA GLY A 235 -5.22 5.48 -18.67
C GLY A 235 -3.94 5.06 -19.39
N THR A 236 -2.88 5.86 -19.26
CA THR A 236 -1.56 5.56 -19.84
C THR A 236 -1.00 4.22 -19.35
N PHE A 237 -1.19 3.89 -18.05
CA PHE A 237 -0.76 2.60 -17.50
C PHE A 237 -1.47 1.44 -18.21
N PHE A 238 -2.79 1.47 -18.31
CA PHE A 238 -3.57 0.42 -18.98
C PHE A 238 -3.27 0.35 -20.49
N GLU A 239 -3.08 1.48 -21.16
CA GLU A 239 -2.67 1.52 -22.57
C GLU A 239 -1.33 0.81 -22.77
N ARG A 240 -0.31 1.17 -21.97
CA ARG A 240 1.02 0.56 -22.05
C ARG A 240 1.00 -0.94 -21.75
N CYS A 241 0.29 -1.37 -20.71
CA CYS A 241 0.11 -2.79 -20.43
C CYS A 241 -0.56 -3.51 -21.61
N GLY A 242 -1.54 -2.89 -22.26
CA GLY A 242 -2.19 -3.45 -23.44
C GLY A 242 -1.27 -3.59 -24.65
N ASP A 243 -0.33 -2.67 -24.84
CA ASP A 243 0.66 -2.74 -25.93
C ASP A 243 1.72 -3.82 -25.68
N LEU A 244 2.04 -4.10 -24.41
CA LEU A 244 3.05 -5.07 -23.97
C LEU A 244 2.52 -6.50 -23.82
N LEU A 245 1.19 -6.68 -23.68
CA LEU A 245 0.58 -7.98 -23.46
C LEU A 245 0.31 -8.72 -24.79
N GLU A 246 0.70 -9.98 -24.86
CA GLU A 246 0.34 -10.85 -25.99
C GLU A 246 -1.19 -10.93 -26.18
N PRO A 247 -1.68 -11.19 -27.40
CA PRO A 247 -3.12 -11.16 -27.72
C PRO A 247 -4.01 -11.96 -26.78
N ASN A 248 -3.55 -13.14 -26.32
CA ASN A 248 -4.28 -14.04 -25.42
C ASN A 248 -3.73 -13.99 -23.98
N GLY A 249 -2.93 -12.98 -23.67
CA GLY A 249 -2.34 -12.80 -22.36
C GLY A 249 -3.35 -12.40 -21.28
N LEU A 250 -2.92 -12.58 -20.02
CA LEU A 250 -3.61 -12.11 -18.84
C LEU A 250 -2.76 -11.07 -18.10
N MET A 251 -3.42 -10.08 -17.52
CA MET A 251 -2.80 -9.15 -16.58
C MET A 251 -3.47 -9.27 -15.22
N LEU A 252 -2.67 -9.45 -14.16
CA LEU A 252 -3.16 -9.34 -12.78
C LEU A 252 -2.71 -8.02 -12.18
N HIS A 253 -3.66 -7.32 -11.62
CA HIS A 253 -3.45 -6.06 -10.92
C HIS A 253 -3.84 -6.21 -9.45
N HIS A 254 -2.88 -6.09 -8.53
CA HIS A 254 -3.07 -6.18 -7.08
C HIS A 254 -2.78 -4.80 -6.49
N THR A 255 -3.79 -4.14 -5.94
CA THR A 255 -3.69 -2.77 -5.46
C THR A 255 -4.56 -2.51 -4.24
N ILE A 256 -4.10 -1.64 -3.36
CA ILE A 256 -4.97 -1.05 -2.34
C ILE A 256 -6.08 -0.28 -3.06
N GLY A 257 -7.29 -0.36 -2.51
CA GLY A 257 -8.46 0.32 -3.04
C GLY A 257 -9.16 1.20 -2.02
N SER A 258 -9.67 2.33 -2.48
CA SER A 258 -10.55 3.20 -1.70
C SER A 258 -12.01 2.98 -2.09
N ASN A 259 -12.93 3.21 -1.15
CA ASN A 259 -14.37 3.21 -1.42
C ASN A 259 -14.80 4.45 -2.23
N GLU A 260 -14.01 5.52 -2.17
CA GLU A 260 -14.29 6.79 -2.84
C GLU A 260 -13.20 7.14 -3.86
N SER A 261 -13.62 7.76 -4.96
CA SER A 261 -12.66 8.29 -5.96
C SER A 261 -12.04 9.57 -5.45
N THR A 262 -10.75 9.55 -5.22
CA THR A 262 -9.98 10.72 -4.74
C THR A 262 -8.85 11.07 -5.71
N GLN A 263 -8.40 12.32 -5.64
CA GLN A 263 -7.22 12.84 -6.33
C GLN A 263 -6.07 13.15 -5.36
N SER A 264 -6.32 12.98 -4.06
CA SER A 264 -5.37 13.31 -3.00
C SER A 264 -5.21 12.12 -2.05
N VAL A 265 -4.07 12.09 -1.41
CA VAL A 265 -3.75 11.17 -0.32
C VAL A 265 -3.94 11.87 1.02
N ASP A 266 -4.10 11.10 2.08
CA ASP A 266 -4.00 11.60 3.45
C ASP A 266 -2.70 12.40 3.65
N THR A 267 -2.80 13.58 4.30
CA THR A 267 -1.67 14.53 4.38
C THR A 267 -0.52 14.00 5.22
N TRP A 268 -0.80 13.18 6.24
CA TRP A 268 0.24 12.57 7.06
C TRP A 268 1.00 11.51 6.26
N PHE A 269 0.28 10.63 5.53
CA PHE A 269 0.88 9.62 4.65
C PHE A 269 1.70 10.24 3.52
N ASP A 270 1.18 11.32 2.90
CA ASP A 270 1.91 12.06 1.85
C ASP A 270 3.24 12.64 2.35
N ARG A 271 3.26 13.08 3.62
CA ARG A 271 4.44 13.73 4.19
C ARG A 271 5.49 12.75 4.68
N TYR A 272 5.09 11.64 5.29
CA TYR A 272 5.98 10.80 6.08
C TYR A 272 6.21 9.40 5.49
N ILE A 273 5.29 8.86 4.68
CA ILE A 273 5.35 7.47 4.23
C ILE A 273 5.36 7.37 2.70
N PHE A 274 4.32 7.84 2.00
CA PHE A 274 4.14 7.66 0.56
C PHE A 274 3.96 9.00 -0.17
N PRO A 275 5.05 9.77 -0.40
CA PRO A 275 4.96 11.05 -1.09
C PRO A 275 4.29 10.93 -2.46
N GLY A 276 3.19 11.65 -2.65
CA GLY A 276 2.41 11.64 -3.89
C GLY A 276 1.60 10.38 -4.15
N GLY A 277 1.57 9.40 -3.25
CA GLY A 277 0.73 8.22 -3.37
C GLY A 277 -0.76 8.57 -3.40
N VAL A 278 -1.56 7.88 -4.22
CA VAL A 278 -3.02 8.03 -4.25
C VAL A 278 -3.64 6.66 -4.39
N VAL A 279 -4.47 6.27 -3.42
CA VAL A 279 -5.17 5.00 -3.45
C VAL A 279 -6.35 5.08 -4.44
N PRO A 280 -6.39 4.24 -5.51
CA PRO A 280 -7.47 4.27 -6.49
C PRO A 280 -8.77 3.68 -5.92
N SER A 281 -9.91 4.12 -6.44
CA SER A 281 -11.16 3.39 -6.27
C SER A 281 -11.35 2.35 -7.39
N LEU A 282 -12.17 1.33 -7.15
CA LEU A 282 -12.53 0.36 -8.20
C LEU A 282 -13.18 1.06 -9.41
N HIS A 283 -13.96 2.12 -9.18
CA HIS A 283 -14.51 2.95 -10.24
C HIS A 283 -13.44 3.61 -11.13
N GLN A 284 -12.38 4.16 -10.52
CA GLN A 284 -11.27 4.77 -11.26
C GLN A 284 -10.49 3.73 -12.08
N ILE A 285 -10.25 2.55 -11.50
CA ILE A 285 -9.60 1.43 -12.19
C ILE A 285 -10.43 0.97 -13.39
N ALA A 286 -11.71 0.68 -13.17
CA ALA A 286 -12.64 0.24 -14.23
C ALA A 286 -12.79 1.30 -15.34
N GLY A 287 -12.89 2.58 -14.98
CA GLY A 287 -12.96 3.66 -15.96
C GLY A 287 -11.68 3.81 -16.80
N ALA A 288 -10.53 3.69 -16.16
CA ALA A 288 -9.22 3.82 -16.83
C ALA A 288 -8.88 2.63 -17.74
N SER A 289 -9.43 1.44 -17.47
CA SER A 289 -9.19 0.23 -18.27
C SER A 289 -10.02 0.17 -19.55
N GLN A 290 -11.12 0.98 -19.67
CA GLN A 290 -11.97 1.00 -20.87
C GLN A 290 -11.29 1.69 -22.05
N PRO A 291 -11.63 1.32 -23.32
CA PRO A 291 -12.46 0.14 -23.70
C PRO A 291 -11.62 -1.12 -23.96
N ARG A 292 -10.32 -1.10 -23.70
CA ARG A 292 -9.36 -2.11 -24.14
C ARG A 292 -9.36 -3.41 -23.33
N TRP A 293 -9.95 -3.39 -22.13
CA TRP A 293 -9.86 -4.47 -21.16
C TRP A 293 -11.22 -5.01 -20.73
N ALA A 294 -11.32 -6.32 -20.69
CA ALA A 294 -12.37 -7.04 -19.97
C ALA A 294 -11.85 -7.40 -18.58
N VAL A 295 -12.70 -7.24 -17.58
CA VAL A 295 -12.45 -7.71 -16.21
C VAL A 295 -12.94 -9.15 -16.13
N GLU A 296 -12.01 -10.09 -15.90
CA GLU A 296 -12.30 -11.51 -15.77
C GLU A 296 -12.60 -11.92 -14.32
N ASP A 297 -11.89 -11.31 -13.37
CA ASP A 297 -12.04 -11.59 -11.94
C ASP A 297 -11.76 -10.37 -11.09
N VAL A 298 -12.48 -10.26 -9.95
CA VAL A 298 -12.20 -9.30 -8.87
C VAL A 298 -12.31 -10.02 -7.53
N GLN A 299 -11.20 -10.10 -6.80
CA GLN A 299 -11.18 -10.61 -5.43
C GLN A 299 -10.74 -9.50 -4.47
N ASN A 300 -11.41 -9.39 -3.32
CA ASN A 300 -11.09 -8.42 -2.28
C ASN A 300 -10.45 -9.12 -1.08
N LEU A 301 -9.17 -8.83 -0.85
CA LEU A 301 -8.35 -9.36 0.25
C LEU A 301 -8.14 -8.30 1.36
N GLY A 302 -8.99 -7.28 1.45
CA GLY A 302 -8.83 -6.20 2.43
C GLY A 302 -8.67 -6.66 3.88
N PRO A 303 -9.46 -7.63 4.39
CA PRO A 303 -9.30 -8.16 5.75
C PRO A 303 -7.93 -8.78 6.02
N ASP A 304 -7.31 -9.38 5.02
CA ASP A 304 -5.97 -9.98 5.15
C ASP A 304 -4.87 -8.93 5.35
N TYR A 305 -5.09 -7.72 4.88
CA TYR A 305 -4.09 -6.68 5.06
C TYR A 305 -4.02 -6.16 6.51
N ASP A 306 -5.12 -6.13 7.26
CA ASP A 306 -5.09 -5.87 8.71
C ASP A 306 -4.15 -6.85 9.41
N ARG A 307 -4.30 -8.15 9.17
CA ARG A 307 -3.43 -9.20 9.73
C ARG A 307 -1.98 -9.05 9.28
N THR A 308 -1.76 -8.74 8.02
CA THR A 308 -0.41 -8.53 7.44
C THR A 308 0.30 -7.36 8.11
N LEU A 309 -0.38 -6.22 8.28
CA LEU A 309 0.18 -5.02 8.91
C LEU A 309 0.48 -5.24 10.39
N LEU A 310 -0.38 -5.96 11.11
CA LEU A 310 -0.12 -6.34 12.49
C LEU A 310 1.06 -7.31 12.63
N ALA A 311 1.22 -8.25 11.69
CA ALA A 311 2.39 -9.13 11.66
C ALA A 311 3.68 -8.35 11.38
N TRP A 312 3.67 -7.41 10.45
CA TRP A 312 4.81 -6.50 10.21
C TRP A 312 5.15 -5.66 11.43
N HIS A 313 4.12 -5.13 12.11
CA HIS A 313 4.30 -4.39 13.35
C HIS A 313 4.94 -5.25 14.44
N ALA A 314 4.45 -6.47 14.65
CA ALA A 314 5.02 -7.39 15.64
C ALA A 314 6.49 -7.74 15.33
N ASN A 315 6.80 -8.02 14.05
CA ASN A 315 8.15 -8.35 13.62
C ASN A 315 9.15 -7.21 13.89
N ILE A 316 8.80 -5.98 13.49
CA ILE A 316 9.72 -4.84 13.62
C ILE A 316 9.88 -4.43 15.10
N GLU A 317 8.81 -4.47 15.90
CA GLU A 317 8.90 -4.15 17.33
C GLU A 317 9.78 -5.16 18.08
N ALA A 318 9.67 -6.44 17.76
CA ALA A 318 10.49 -7.49 18.38
C ALA A 318 11.99 -7.39 18.03
N ARG A 319 12.33 -6.70 16.95
CA ARG A 319 13.70 -6.56 16.42
C ARG A 319 14.22 -5.13 16.40
N TRP A 320 13.53 -4.20 17.06
CA TRP A 320 13.90 -2.79 17.00
C TRP A 320 15.32 -2.51 17.48
N GLU A 321 15.76 -3.20 18.51
CA GLU A 321 17.11 -3.05 19.07
C GLU A 321 18.24 -3.47 18.11
N GLU A 322 17.90 -4.19 17.03
CA GLU A 322 18.87 -4.59 15.99
C GLU A 322 19.17 -3.46 14.98
N ILE A 323 18.41 -2.35 15.03
CA ILE A 323 18.54 -1.19 14.12
C ILE A 323 18.65 0.13 14.90
N PRO A 324 19.67 0.29 15.76
CA PRO A 324 19.77 1.39 16.72
C PRO A 324 20.05 2.76 16.09
N HIS A 325 20.27 2.85 14.79
CA HIS A 325 20.48 4.11 14.07
C HIS A 325 19.16 4.86 13.75
N TYR A 326 18.00 4.21 13.94
CA TYR A 326 16.71 4.90 13.87
C TYR A 326 16.32 5.40 15.25
N ASP A 327 15.94 6.67 15.34
CA ASP A 327 15.53 7.29 16.59
C ASP A 327 14.10 6.92 17.02
N GLU A 328 13.73 7.28 18.26
CA GLU A 328 12.40 6.98 18.79
C GLU A 328 11.29 7.69 18.02
N ARG A 329 11.55 8.89 17.47
CA ARG A 329 10.58 9.60 16.64
C ARG A 329 10.29 8.81 15.36
N PHE A 330 11.31 8.24 14.72
CA PHE A 330 11.14 7.37 13.56
C PHE A 330 10.39 6.08 13.93
N ARG A 331 10.72 5.44 15.06
CA ARG A 331 10.02 4.26 15.57
C ARG A 331 8.52 4.55 15.73
N ARG A 332 8.17 5.66 16.37
CA ARG A 332 6.78 6.09 16.54
C ARG A 332 6.10 6.37 15.19
N THR A 333 6.81 6.97 14.24
CA THR A 333 6.32 7.19 12.88
C THR A 333 5.94 5.87 12.22
N TRP A 334 6.83 4.89 12.29
CA TRP A 334 6.64 3.59 11.66
C TRP A 334 5.53 2.77 12.32
N ARG A 335 5.48 2.81 13.64
CA ARG A 335 4.38 2.21 14.43
C ARG A 335 3.03 2.83 14.08
N TYR A 336 2.94 4.15 14.01
CA TYR A 336 1.69 4.83 13.64
C TYR A 336 1.26 4.48 12.23
N TYR A 337 2.20 4.43 11.28
CA TYR A 337 1.93 3.99 9.91
C TYR A 337 1.27 2.62 9.87
N LEU A 338 1.90 1.61 10.47
CA LEU A 338 1.41 0.23 10.41
C LEU A 338 0.05 0.07 11.11
N LEU A 339 -0.10 0.66 12.30
CA LEU A 339 -1.32 0.50 13.09
C LEU A 339 -2.49 1.33 12.56
N SER A 340 -2.26 2.51 11.98
CA SER A 340 -3.33 3.30 11.35
C SER A 340 -3.79 2.68 10.03
N SER A 341 -2.87 2.09 9.28
CA SER A 341 -3.23 1.30 8.09
C SER A 341 -4.05 0.06 8.47
N ALA A 342 -3.63 -0.70 9.49
CA ALA A 342 -4.37 -1.86 10.00
C ALA A 342 -5.80 -1.48 10.42
N ALA A 343 -5.95 -0.39 11.19
CA ALA A 343 -7.26 0.14 11.58
C ALA A 343 -8.14 0.46 10.38
N SER A 344 -7.58 1.11 9.34
CA SER A 344 -8.32 1.49 8.13
C SER A 344 -8.82 0.28 7.33
N PHE A 345 -8.04 -0.80 7.23
CA PHE A 345 -8.48 -2.06 6.63
C PHE A 345 -9.52 -2.78 7.48
N ARG A 346 -9.37 -2.80 8.81
CA ARG A 346 -10.28 -3.44 9.77
C ARG A 346 -11.69 -2.86 9.68
N ILE A 347 -11.83 -1.54 9.58
CA ILE A 347 -13.12 -0.86 9.43
C ILE A 347 -13.60 -0.77 7.98
N ARG A 348 -12.88 -1.36 7.03
CA ARG A 348 -13.21 -1.37 5.60
C ARG A 348 -13.20 -0.01 4.91
N ASN A 349 -12.52 0.99 5.45
CA ASN A 349 -12.25 2.25 4.75
C ASN A 349 -11.29 2.05 3.57
N LEU A 350 -10.36 1.10 3.72
CA LEU A 350 -9.51 0.63 2.64
C LEU A 350 -9.87 -0.80 2.26
N GLN A 351 -9.67 -1.12 1.00
CA GLN A 351 -9.83 -2.42 0.39
C GLN A 351 -8.51 -2.88 -0.22
N LEU A 352 -8.41 -4.16 -0.55
CA LEU A 352 -7.35 -4.65 -1.42
C LEU A 352 -7.94 -5.48 -2.53
N PHE A 353 -7.68 -5.10 -3.75
CA PHE A 353 -8.20 -5.80 -4.92
C PHE A 353 -7.10 -6.58 -5.63
N GLN A 354 -7.39 -7.83 -5.97
CA GLN A 354 -6.75 -8.55 -7.07
C GLN A 354 -7.72 -8.59 -8.23
N ILE A 355 -7.34 -7.99 -9.36
CA ILE A 355 -8.18 -7.88 -10.55
C ILE A 355 -7.45 -8.55 -11.71
N VAL A 356 -8.11 -9.50 -12.36
CA VAL A 356 -7.58 -10.13 -13.56
C VAL A 356 -8.24 -9.49 -14.78
N PHE A 357 -7.41 -9.11 -15.72
CA PHE A 357 -7.80 -8.47 -16.97
C PHE A 357 -7.38 -9.28 -18.18
N ARG A 358 -8.17 -9.17 -19.25
CA ARG A 358 -7.88 -9.67 -20.59
C ARG A 358 -8.14 -8.57 -21.62
N ARG A 359 -7.43 -8.58 -22.73
CA ARG A 359 -7.69 -7.63 -23.81
C ARG A 359 -9.03 -7.95 -24.50
N THR A 360 -9.84 -6.92 -24.78
CA THR A 360 -11.09 -7.06 -25.56
C THR A 360 -10.83 -7.32 -27.05
N GLY A 361 -11.89 -7.71 -27.78
CA GLY A 361 -11.84 -7.87 -29.23
C GLY A 361 -11.14 -9.14 -29.72
N ARG A 362 -11.04 -10.16 -28.86
CA ARG A 362 -10.44 -11.47 -29.17
C ARG A 362 -11.37 -12.59 -28.73
N ILE A 363 -11.35 -13.71 -29.50
CA ILE A 363 -11.92 -14.97 -29.04
C ILE A 363 -10.97 -15.55 -27.99
N SER A 364 -11.45 -15.81 -26.81
CA SER A 364 -10.65 -16.33 -25.71
C SER A 364 -11.37 -17.48 -25.01
N ALA A 365 -10.60 -18.37 -24.38
CA ALA A 365 -11.16 -19.36 -23.47
C ALA A 365 -11.86 -18.69 -22.28
N VAL A 366 -12.81 -19.39 -21.68
CA VAL A 366 -13.44 -18.97 -20.43
C VAL A 366 -12.34 -18.89 -19.37
N TYR A 367 -12.37 -17.81 -18.57
CA TYR A 367 -11.47 -17.68 -17.44
C TYR A 367 -12.03 -18.46 -16.24
N ASP A 368 -11.31 -19.47 -15.77
CA ASP A 368 -11.65 -20.18 -14.54
C ASP A 368 -11.08 -19.42 -13.34
N GLY A 369 -11.95 -18.76 -12.61
CA GLY A 369 -11.56 -17.97 -11.44
C GLY A 369 -10.99 -18.84 -10.33
N VAL A 370 -9.82 -18.46 -9.83
CA VAL A 370 -9.16 -19.07 -8.68
C VAL A 370 -9.37 -18.17 -7.45
N ARG A 371 -9.65 -18.79 -6.29
CA ARG A 371 -9.87 -18.10 -5.00
C ARG A 371 -8.87 -18.54 -3.94
#